data_4a832085043894f653267cb4314e795c
#
_entry.id   4a832085043894f653267cb4314e795c
#
_cell.length_a   1.000
_cell.length_b   1.000
_cell.length_c   1.000
_cell.angle_alpha   90.00
_cell.angle_beta   90.00
_cell.angle_gamma   90.00
#
_symmetry.space_group_name_H-M   'P 1'
#
loop_
_entity.id
_entity.type
_entity.pdbx_description
1 polymer ?
#
loop_
_entity_poly.entity_id
_entity_poly.type
_entity_poly.pdbx_seq_one_letter_code
_entity_poly.pdbx_strand_id
1 'polypeptide(L)'
;MTGEMFADFTPDKSTDRVYMRLWPNGPDSASHGGKVQLAGAYVDNVSYDLKLVDPTVAYVEAPLSAGKPIRFRVHFTITLPVGSDDRLSRQGDVVRLGSWLPLLPWEPGVGWALDPPTSSFAEASLSVHADFAVRLEVPAGLQVLASGNEVGPHQWRIEAAPDWAAVIGKLNVTRGSVDELNVAVATEQSMTGSAAPYLSKVTASLRDLTKRYGAYPWTAYNLVLTPGMHGGIEYPGLVMQGPNTNERTTPHEVAHQWFYALVGNNQGRDPWLDEGLATWAEAMVNGTYASFRSRAIPADGRNRLGEPMSFWDRHEGSYYRSVYVQGLQALGALGAPTAAVDCALARYVAANAFRVATPATLTDALETAAPDAAGVLGRYGAQRLT
;
A
#
# COMPACT_ATOMS: atom_id res chain seq x y z
N MET A 1 5.08 -5.51 -21.97
CA MET A 1 5.87 -4.37 -21.49
C MET A 1 7.24 -4.89 -21.08
N THR A 2 8.32 -4.21 -21.44
CA THR A 2 9.68 -4.57 -21.03
C THR A 2 10.26 -3.44 -20.21
N GLY A 3 11.11 -3.76 -19.25
CA GLY A 3 11.73 -2.78 -18.39
C GLY A 3 13.08 -3.23 -17.83
N GLU A 4 13.77 -2.28 -17.26
CA GLU A 4 14.99 -2.48 -16.48
C GLU A 4 14.84 -1.72 -15.17
N MET A 5 15.21 -2.35 -14.08
CA MET A 5 15.22 -1.74 -12.76
C MET A 5 16.63 -1.68 -12.21
N PHE A 6 16.98 -0.54 -11.64
CA PHE A 6 18.16 -0.34 -10.81
C PHE A 6 17.69 -0.07 -9.38
N ALA A 7 18.35 -0.71 -8.41
CA ALA A 7 18.13 -0.44 -7.00
C ALA A 7 19.48 -0.27 -6.30
N ASP A 8 19.71 0.92 -5.74
CA ASP A 8 20.80 1.13 -4.79
C ASP A 8 20.28 0.69 -3.42
N PHE A 9 20.89 -0.34 -2.83
CA PHE A 9 20.41 -0.98 -1.61
C PHE A 9 21.53 -1.13 -0.59
N THR A 10 21.26 -0.79 0.66
CA THR A 10 22.18 -0.97 1.78
C THR A 10 21.49 -1.80 2.86
N PRO A 11 21.79 -3.10 2.96
CA PRO A 11 21.20 -3.93 4.00
C PRO A 11 21.76 -3.57 5.38
N ASP A 12 20.93 -3.57 6.40
CA ASP A 12 21.36 -3.39 7.81
C ASP A 12 21.84 -4.70 8.46
N LYS A 13 21.63 -5.84 7.78
CA LYS A 13 22.13 -7.17 8.14
C LYS A 13 22.83 -7.83 6.95
N SER A 14 23.84 -8.64 7.23
CA SER A 14 24.47 -9.48 6.18
C SER A 14 23.51 -10.58 5.72
N THR A 15 23.54 -10.90 4.41
CA THR A 15 22.72 -11.93 3.78
C THR A 15 23.48 -12.56 2.61
N ASP A 16 23.19 -13.82 2.30
CA ASP A 16 23.84 -14.54 1.18
C ASP A 16 23.07 -14.43 -0.14
N ARG A 17 21.91 -13.75 -0.14
CA ARG A 17 21.01 -13.67 -1.28
C ARG A 17 20.39 -12.30 -1.39
N VAL A 18 20.02 -11.93 -2.62
CA VAL A 18 19.13 -10.80 -2.92
C VAL A 18 17.80 -11.35 -3.43
N TYR A 19 16.72 -11.09 -2.73
CA TYR A 19 15.37 -11.51 -3.12
C TYR A 19 14.58 -10.40 -3.79
N MET A 20 13.67 -10.81 -4.67
CA MET A 20 12.72 -9.94 -5.36
C MET A 20 11.32 -10.50 -5.22
N ARG A 21 10.37 -9.65 -4.86
CA ARG A 21 8.94 -9.97 -4.90
C ARG A 21 8.39 -9.69 -6.30
N LEU A 22 7.67 -10.65 -6.86
CA LEU A 22 7.13 -10.63 -8.22
C LEU A 22 5.61 -10.76 -8.19
N TRP A 23 4.92 -9.71 -7.72
CA TRP A 23 3.46 -9.71 -7.60
C TRP A 23 2.70 -9.98 -8.91
N PRO A 24 3.18 -9.58 -10.13
CA PRO A 24 2.52 -9.96 -11.37
C PRO A 24 2.38 -11.49 -11.60
N ASN A 25 3.09 -12.30 -10.84
CA ASN A 25 2.97 -13.77 -10.83
C ASN A 25 2.04 -14.29 -9.73
N GLY A 26 1.40 -13.41 -8.95
CA GLY A 26 0.46 -13.77 -7.90
C GLY A 26 -0.76 -14.52 -8.46
N PRO A 27 -1.46 -15.30 -7.62
CA PRO A 27 -2.52 -16.19 -8.08
C PRO A 27 -3.62 -15.50 -8.89
N ASP A 28 -4.11 -14.34 -8.46
CA ASP A 28 -5.15 -13.61 -9.20
C ASP A 28 -4.64 -13.12 -10.55
N SER A 29 -3.52 -12.38 -10.56
CA SER A 29 -2.92 -11.88 -11.79
C SER A 29 -2.62 -13.01 -12.79
N ALA A 30 -2.05 -14.12 -12.31
CA ALA A 30 -1.73 -15.27 -13.14
C ALA A 30 -3.00 -15.95 -13.73
N SER A 31 -4.11 -15.98 -13.00
CA SER A 31 -5.38 -16.54 -13.47
C SER A 31 -5.96 -15.76 -14.66
N HIS A 32 -5.62 -14.46 -14.76
CA HIS A 32 -5.97 -13.56 -15.86
C HIS A 32 -4.85 -13.39 -16.91
N GLY A 33 -3.86 -14.28 -16.90
CA GLY A 33 -2.74 -14.31 -17.86
C GLY A 33 -1.62 -13.30 -17.53
N GLY A 34 -1.64 -12.69 -16.36
CA GLY A 34 -0.57 -11.84 -15.87
C GLY A 34 0.71 -12.62 -15.60
N LYS A 35 1.86 -12.02 -15.90
CA LYS A 35 3.15 -12.65 -15.69
C LYS A 35 4.28 -11.64 -15.72
N VAL A 36 5.25 -11.78 -14.81
CA VAL A 36 6.57 -11.15 -14.94
C VAL A 36 7.64 -12.22 -15.14
N GLN A 37 8.52 -11.99 -16.09
CA GLN A 37 9.70 -12.81 -16.35
C GLN A 37 10.93 -11.93 -16.19
N LEU A 38 11.89 -12.42 -15.41
CA LEU A 38 13.18 -11.76 -15.22
C LEU A 38 14.18 -12.30 -16.24
N ALA A 39 15.05 -11.43 -16.77
CA ALA A 39 16.08 -11.78 -17.72
C ALA A 39 17.39 -11.05 -17.37
N GLY A 40 18.31 -11.76 -16.74
CA GLY A 40 19.59 -11.22 -16.27
C GLY A 40 19.43 -10.37 -14.98
N ALA A 41 20.21 -10.75 -13.98
CA ALA A 41 20.34 -10.00 -12.74
C ALA A 41 21.82 -9.76 -12.43
N TYR A 42 22.11 -8.58 -11.89
CA TYR A 42 23.46 -8.13 -11.64
C TYR A 42 23.55 -7.46 -10.27
N VAL A 43 24.61 -7.75 -9.53
CA VAL A 43 25.00 -7.01 -8.31
C VAL A 43 26.37 -6.40 -8.58
N ASP A 44 26.49 -5.07 -8.48
CA ASP A 44 27.71 -4.32 -8.79
C ASP A 44 28.34 -4.69 -10.15
N ASN A 45 27.47 -4.85 -11.17
CA ASN A 45 27.79 -5.28 -12.55
C ASN A 45 28.27 -6.74 -12.69
N VAL A 46 28.32 -7.53 -11.64
CA VAL A 46 28.57 -8.97 -11.72
C VAL A 46 27.25 -9.69 -12.01
N SER A 47 27.23 -10.55 -13.03
CA SER A 47 26.05 -11.33 -13.41
C SER A 47 25.85 -12.50 -12.47
N TYR A 48 24.59 -12.75 -12.09
CA TYR A 48 24.17 -13.86 -11.24
C TYR A 48 23.03 -14.64 -11.88
N ASP A 49 22.99 -15.95 -11.62
CA ASP A 49 21.89 -16.81 -12.05
C ASP A 49 20.65 -16.54 -11.24
N LEU A 50 19.53 -16.28 -11.93
CA LEU A 50 18.21 -16.10 -11.34
C LEU A 50 17.63 -17.45 -10.93
N LYS A 51 17.18 -17.55 -9.68
CA LYS A 51 16.50 -18.72 -9.12
C LYS A 51 15.14 -18.30 -8.58
N LEU A 52 14.19 -19.24 -8.52
CA LEU A 52 12.87 -19.04 -7.95
C LEU A 52 12.73 -19.82 -6.64
N VAL A 53 12.09 -19.20 -5.64
CA VAL A 53 11.56 -19.90 -4.47
C VAL A 53 10.17 -20.45 -4.82
N ASP A 54 9.36 -19.59 -5.39
CA ASP A 54 8.03 -19.85 -5.94
C ASP A 54 7.76 -18.86 -7.10
N PRO A 55 6.61 -18.90 -7.79
CA PRO A 55 6.35 -17.96 -8.88
C PRO A 55 6.46 -16.48 -8.51
N THR A 56 6.17 -16.12 -7.24
CA THR A 56 6.15 -14.74 -6.75
C THR A 56 7.44 -14.27 -6.09
N VAL A 57 8.44 -15.15 -5.94
CA VAL A 57 9.72 -14.82 -5.29
C VAL A 57 10.89 -15.36 -6.10
N ALA A 58 11.71 -14.45 -6.62
CA ALA A 58 12.99 -14.77 -7.23
C ALA A 58 14.16 -14.37 -6.32
N TYR A 59 15.34 -14.95 -6.55
CA TYR A 59 16.57 -14.55 -5.87
C TYR A 59 17.81 -14.80 -6.72
N VAL A 60 18.90 -14.16 -6.31
CA VAL A 60 20.25 -14.44 -6.74
C VAL A 60 21.14 -14.76 -5.54
N GLU A 61 22.11 -15.67 -5.69
CA GLU A 61 23.07 -16.03 -4.64
C GLU A 61 24.25 -15.03 -4.66
N ALA A 62 24.00 -13.84 -4.10
CA ALA A 62 24.96 -12.76 -3.99
C ALA A 62 25.13 -12.39 -2.52
N PRO A 63 26.31 -12.61 -1.91
CA PRO A 63 26.55 -12.28 -0.52
C PRO A 63 26.65 -10.76 -0.33
N LEU A 64 25.85 -10.24 0.60
CA LEU A 64 25.84 -8.83 0.99
C LEU A 64 26.33 -8.69 2.42
N SER A 65 27.09 -7.63 2.68
CA SER A 65 27.55 -7.28 4.03
C SER A 65 26.69 -6.14 4.60
N ALA A 66 26.35 -6.24 5.89
CA ALA A 66 25.65 -5.18 6.59
C ALA A 66 26.35 -3.82 6.43
N GLY A 67 25.58 -2.77 6.15
CA GLY A 67 26.06 -1.39 5.99
C GLY A 67 26.85 -1.12 4.70
N LYS A 68 27.01 -2.09 3.80
CA LYS A 68 27.67 -1.87 2.52
C LYS A 68 26.64 -1.70 1.40
N PRO A 69 26.63 -0.54 0.71
CA PRO A 69 25.75 -0.32 -0.42
C PRO A 69 26.12 -1.23 -1.59
N ILE A 70 25.12 -1.69 -2.31
CA ILE A 70 25.26 -2.38 -3.60
C ILE A 70 24.35 -1.72 -4.64
N ARG A 71 24.68 -1.90 -5.91
CA ARG A 71 23.77 -1.61 -7.01
C ARG A 71 23.25 -2.90 -7.62
N PHE A 72 21.97 -3.16 -7.40
CA PHE A 72 21.26 -4.27 -8.03
C PHE A 72 20.63 -3.82 -9.35
N ARG A 73 20.68 -4.65 -10.39
CA ARG A 73 20.04 -4.42 -11.68
C ARG A 73 19.35 -5.68 -12.16
N VAL A 74 18.13 -5.52 -12.68
CA VAL A 74 17.40 -6.63 -13.28
C VAL A 74 16.62 -6.16 -14.52
N HIS A 75 16.63 -6.99 -15.56
CA HIS A 75 15.76 -6.82 -16.73
C HIS A 75 14.48 -7.65 -16.52
N PHE A 76 13.34 -7.12 -16.95
CA PHE A 76 12.07 -7.84 -16.82
C PHE A 76 11.14 -7.60 -18.01
N THR A 77 10.26 -8.56 -18.22
CA THR A 77 9.14 -8.44 -19.16
C THR A 77 7.86 -8.75 -18.42
N ILE A 78 6.84 -7.89 -18.55
CA ILE A 78 5.52 -8.07 -17.96
C ILE A 78 4.50 -8.31 -19.06
N THR A 79 3.75 -9.40 -18.95
CA THR A 79 2.48 -9.60 -19.61
C THR A 79 1.38 -9.11 -18.66
N LEU A 80 0.61 -8.11 -19.07
CA LEU A 80 -0.46 -7.56 -18.26
C LEU A 80 -1.66 -8.51 -18.25
N PRO A 81 -2.30 -8.76 -17.09
CA PRO A 81 -3.56 -9.48 -17.05
C PRO A 81 -4.63 -8.70 -17.81
N VAL A 82 -5.55 -9.43 -18.45
CA VAL A 82 -6.63 -8.83 -19.25
C VAL A 82 -7.97 -9.17 -18.60
N GLY A 83 -8.81 -8.17 -18.40
CA GLY A 83 -10.15 -8.35 -17.81
C GLY A 83 -10.15 -8.56 -16.29
N SER A 84 -9.02 -8.40 -15.61
CA SER A 84 -8.97 -8.32 -14.16
C SER A 84 -9.45 -6.95 -13.68
N ASP A 85 -10.22 -6.92 -12.61
CA ASP A 85 -10.66 -5.69 -11.94
C ASP A 85 -9.67 -5.21 -10.87
N ASP A 86 -8.53 -5.89 -10.72
CA ASP A 86 -7.49 -5.61 -9.73
C ASP A 86 -6.52 -4.49 -10.17
N ARG A 87 -5.58 -4.18 -9.30
CA ARG A 87 -4.52 -3.16 -9.36
C ARG A 87 -3.56 -3.28 -10.54
N LEU A 88 -3.33 -4.50 -11.02
CA LEU A 88 -2.53 -4.77 -12.21
C LEU A 88 -3.45 -5.32 -13.29
N SER A 89 -3.71 -4.54 -14.35
CA SER A 89 -4.60 -5.01 -15.40
C SER A 89 -4.50 -4.17 -16.67
N ARG A 90 -5.03 -4.74 -17.75
CA ARG A 90 -5.37 -4.01 -18.96
C ARG A 90 -6.84 -4.20 -19.28
N GLN A 91 -7.58 -3.10 -19.33
CA GLN A 91 -8.98 -3.07 -19.75
C GLN A 91 -9.13 -2.11 -20.94
N GLY A 92 -9.32 -2.64 -22.15
CA GLY A 92 -9.34 -1.83 -23.36
C GLY A 92 -8.04 -1.02 -23.54
N ASP A 93 -8.18 0.31 -23.58
CA ASP A 93 -7.06 1.25 -23.71
C ASP A 93 -6.49 1.72 -22.35
N VAL A 94 -7.03 1.23 -21.24
CA VAL A 94 -6.53 1.60 -19.90
C VAL A 94 -5.66 0.49 -19.32
N VAL A 95 -4.51 0.90 -18.80
CA VAL A 95 -3.54 0.05 -18.11
C VAL A 95 -3.40 0.55 -16.68
N ARG A 96 -3.54 -0.36 -15.72
CA ARG A 96 -3.26 -0.15 -14.30
C ARG A 96 -1.94 -0.83 -13.98
N LEU A 97 -1.04 -0.12 -13.34
CA LEU A 97 0.27 -0.59 -12.93
C LEU A 97 0.41 -0.42 -11.42
N GLY A 98 -0.18 -1.34 -10.67
CA GLY A 98 0.00 -1.46 -9.22
C GLY A 98 0.73 -2.73 -8.87
N SER A 99 1.63 -2.69 -7.88
CA SER A 99 2.45 -3.84 -7.43
C SER A 99 3.15 -4.59 -8.58
N TRP A 100 3.66 -3.86 -9.54
CA TRP A 100 4.18 -4.40 -10.82
C TRP A 100 5.70 -4.52 -10.88
N LEU A 101 6.40 -3.77 -10.02
CA LEU A 101 7.87 -3.74 -9.97
C LEU A 101 8.41 -4.98 -9.25
N PRO A 102 9.58 -5.50 -9.65
CA PRO A 102 10.33 -6.48 -8.86
C PRO A 102 10.93 -5.83 -7.61
N LEU A 103 10.14 -5.64 -6.56
CA LEU A 103 10.56 -4.97 -5.33
C LEU A 103 11.47 -5.84 -4.47
N LEU A 104 12.38 -5.21 -3.71
CA LEU A 104 13.23 -5.86 -2.72
C LEU A 104 12.48 -5.90 -1.37
N PRO A 105 11.98 -7.08 -0.93
CA PRO A 105 11.14 -7.19 0.25
C PRO A 105 12.00 -7.26 1.54
N TRP A 106 12.74 -6.20 1.84
CA TRP A 106 13.61 -6.13 3.00
C TRP A 106 12.88 -5.53 4.20
N GLU A 107 12.92 -6.20 5.34
CA GLU A 107 12.41 -5.71 6.62
C GLU A 107 13.59 -5.28 7.50
N PRO A 108 13.75 -3.98 7.80
CA PRO A 108 14.85 -3.49 8.62
C PRO A 108 14.90 -4.18 9.99
N GLY A 109 16.10 -4.59 10.41
CA GLY A 109 16.29 -5.33 11.65
C GLY A 109 15.90 -6.81 11.60
N VAL A 110 15.20 -7.27 10.57
CA VAL A 110 14.75 -8.66 10.40
C VAL A 110 15.46 -9.35 9.24
N GLY A 111 15.37 -8.80 8.04
CA GLY A 111 15.89 -9.39 6.80
C GLY A 111 14.81 -9.49 5.72
N TRP A 112 14.87 -10.51 4.87
CA TRP A 112 13.93 -10.69 3.76
C TRP A 112 12.55 -11.13 4.24
N ALA A 113 11.53 -10.35 3.94
CA ALA A 113 10.12 -10.69 4.19
C ALA A 113 9.57 -11.52 3.02
N LEU A 114 9.49 -12.82 3.22
CA LEU A 114 9.06 -13.80 2.22
C LEU A 114 7.71 -14.43 2.60
N ASP A 115 6.81 -13.64 3.15
CA ASP A 115 5.47 -14.08 3.52
C ASP A 115 4.76 -14.70 2.29
N PRO A 116 3.95 -15.77 2.47
CA PRO A 116 3.32 -16.48 1.35
C PRO A 116 2.43 -15.55 0.51
N PRO A 117 2.37 -15.74 -0.82
CA PRO A 117 1.38 -15.05 -1.64
C PRO A 117 -0.03 -15.48 -1.25
N THR A 118 -0.99 -14.58 -1.40
CA THR A 118 -2.41 -14.83 -1.17
C THR A 118 -3.18 -14.89 -2.47
N SER A 119 -4.34 -15.56 -2.47
CA SER A 119 -5.17 -15.73 -3.66
C SER A 119 -6.07 -14.52 -3.91
N SER A 120 -6.57 -13.92 -2.83
CA SER A 120 -7.62 -12.91 -2.86
C SER A 120 -7.10 -11.49 -2.67
N PHE A 121 -5.91 -11.33 -2.05
CA PHE A 121 -5.38 -10.02 -1.66
C PHE A 121 -3.90 -9.93 -2.01
N ALA A 122 -3.50 -8.81 -2.62
CA ALA A 122 -2.11 -8.57 -2.99
C ALA A 122 -1.30 -7.81 -1.92
N GLU A 123 -1.91 -7.51 -0.77
CA GLU A 123 -1.28 -6.80 0.35
C GLU A 123 -0.27 -7.66 1.12
N ALA A 124 -0.13 -8.95 0.80
CA ALA A 124 0.83 -9.84 1.47
C ALA A 124 2.29 -9.50 1.10
N SER A 125 2.68 -8.24 1.20
CA SER A 125 4.04 -7.78 0.87
C SER A 125 4.57 -6.76 1.85
N LEU A 126 5.88 -6.59 1.80
CA LEU A 126 6.60 -5.50 2.43
C LEU A 126 7.51 -4.85 1.39
N SER A 127 7.56 -3.54 1.37
CA SER A 127 8.60 -2.76 0.72
C SER A 127 9.09 -1.67 1.67
N VAL A 128 10.39 -1.49 1.75
CA VAL A 128 10.98 -0.36 2.47
C VAL A 128 10.81 0.92 1.66
N HIS A 129 10.74 2.05 2.34
CA HIS A 129 10.74 3.35 1.70
C HIS A 129 12.00 3.57 0.89
N ALA A 130 11.82 3.97 -0.35
CA ALA A 130 12.88 4.25 -1.32
C ALA A 130 12.51 5.47 -2.17
N ASP A 131 13.53 6.06 -2.80
CA ASP A 131 13.33 7.09 -3.81
C ASP A 131 13.10 6.42 -5.16
N PHE A 132 11.96 6.70 -5.79
CA PHE A 132 11.66 6.19 -7.11
C PHE A 132 11.89 7.26 -8.18
N ALA A 133 12.65 6.90 -9.21
CA ALA A 133 12.76 7.65 -10.46
C ALA A 133 12.33 6.71 -11.59
N VAL A 134 11.17 6.97 -12.18
CA VAL A 134 10.55 6.09 -13.18
C VAL A 134 10.41 6.83 -14.50
N ARG A 135 10.78 6.17 -15.59
CA ARG A 135 10.54 6.62 -16.95
C ARG A 135 9.68 5.58 -17.69
N LEU A 136 8.62 6.03 -18.30
CA LEU A 136 7.74 5.19 -19.13
C LEU A 136 7.82 5.61 -20.59
N GLU A 137 7.82 4.66 -21.50
CA GLU A 137 7.54 4.90 -22.91
C GLU A 137 6.07 4.58 -23.16
N VAL A 138 5.28 5.61 -23.41
CA VAL A 138 3.82 5.53 -23.52
C VAL A 138 3.40 5.90 -24.94
N PRO A 139 2.45 5.16 -25.55
CA PRO A 139 1.91 5.53 -26.87
C PRO A 139 1.34 6.95 -26.89
N ALA A 140 1.52 7.65 -28.01
CA ALA A 140 1.02 9.01 -28.16
C ALA A 140 -0.50 9.09 -27.95
N GLY A 141 -0.95 10.16 -27.28
CA GLY A 141 -2.37 10.42 -27.02
C GLY A 141 -2.93 9.76 -25.76
N LEU A 142 -2.14 8.97 -25.05
CA LEU A 142 -2.51 8.48 -23.72
C LEU A 142 -1.98 9.43 -22.63
N GLN A 143 -2.73 9.51 -21.54
CA GLN A 143 -2.35 10.24 -20.33
C GLN A 143 -1.86 9.27 -19.26
N VAL A 144 -1.04 9.76 -18.36
CA VAL A 144 -0.54 9.00 -17.22
C VAL A 144 -0.81 9.79 -15.95
N LEU A 145 -1.47 9.14 -14.97
CA LEU A 145 -1.44 9.58 -13.58
C LEU A 145 -0.63 8.55 -12.79
N ALA A 146 0.31 9.03 -12.00
CA ALA A 146 1.25 8.15 -11.31
C ALA A 146 1.59 8.67 -9.91
N SER A 147 2.23 7.82 -9.11
CA SER A 147 2.84 8.21 -7.84
C SER A 147 3.89 9.30 -8.04
N GLY A 148 3.84 10.34 -7.20
CA GLY A 148 4.80 11.45 -7.22
C GLY A 148 4.55 12.48 -8.32
N ASN A 149 5.61 13.21 -8.67
CA ASN A 149 5.56 14.32 -9.63
C ASN A 149 6.17 13.94 -10.98
N GLU A 150 5.54 14.39 -12.06
CA GLU A 150 6.16 14.38 -13.38
C GLU A 150 7.22 15.50 -13.44
N VAL A 151 8.49 15.11 -13.57
CA VAL A 151 9.65 16.00 -13.58
C VAL A 151 10.21 16.27 -14.97
N GLY A 152 9.66 15.62 -15.96
CA GLY A 152 9.96 15.76 -17.40
C GLY A 152 9.03 14.85 -18.20
N PRO A 153 8.99 14.94 -19.53
CA PRO A 153 8.07 14.13 -20.32
C PRO A 153 8.20 12.63 -20.02
N HIS A 154 7.13 12.04 -19.46
CA HIS A 154 7.07 10.64 -19.07
C HIS A 154 8.15 10.21 -18.04
N GLN A 155 8.54 11.13 -17.15
CA GLN A 155 9.49 10.89 -16.09
C GLN A 155 8.88 11.33 -14.76
N TRP A 156 8.81 10.42 -13.80
CA TRP A 156 8.25 10.69 -12.46
C TRP A 156 9.29 10.49 -11.38
N ARG A 157 9.14 11.26 -10.31
CA ARG A 157 9.89 11.07 -9.06
C ARG A 157 8.97 11.14 -7.87
N ILE A 158 9.24 10.27 -6.90
CA ILE A 158 8.70 10.32 -5.56
C ILE A 158 9.81 9.90 -4.59
N GLU A 159 9.97 10.64 -3.50
CA GLU A 159 10.97 10.35 -2.48
C GLU A 159 10.33 9.60 -1.32
N ALA A 160 11.10 8.70 -0.72
CA ALA A 160 10.74 7.95 0.48
C ALA A 160 9.34 7.31 0.41
N ALA A 161 9.06 6.55 -0.64
CA ALA A 161 7.81 5.83 -0.85
C ALA A 161 8.02 4.30 -0.80
N PRO A 162 7.05 3.51 -0.32
CA PRO A 162 7.17 2.04 -0.29
C PRO A 162 6.93 1.38 -1.66
N ASP A 163 6.24 2.05 -2.59
CA ASP A 163 5.95 1.54 -3.94
C ASP A 163 5.71 2.69 -4.91
N TRP A 164 5.61 2.36 -6.20
CA TRP A 164 5.26 3.29 -7.27
C TRP A 164 4.24 2.67 -8.22
N ALA A 165 3.15 3.39 -8.46
CA ALA A 165 2.06 2.94 -9.31
C ALA A 165 1.70 3.98 -10.37
N ALA A 166 1.01 3.53 -11.43
CA ALA A 166 0.48 4.40 -12.49
C ALA A 166 -0.80 3.86 -13.10
N VAL A 167 -1.63 4.78 -13.62
CA VAL A 167 -2.73 4.47 -14.53
C VAL A 167 -2.49 5.20 -15.84
N ILE A 168 -2.54 4.46 -16.96
CA ILE A 168 -2.26 4.94 -18.30
C ILE A 168 -3.50 4.73 -19.15
N GLY A 169 -3.98 5.76 -19.83
CA GLY A 169 -5.15 5.63 -20.69
C GLY A 169 -5.68 6.95 -21.24
N LYS A 170 -6.85 6.88 -21.88
CA LYS A 170 -7.64 8.06 -22.23
C LYS A 170 -8.46 8.46 -21.01
N LEU A 171 -8.00 9.48 -20.28
CA LEU A 171 -8.53 9.90 -19.00
C LEU A 171 -9.15 11.30 -19.10
N ASN A 172 -10.26 11.52 -18.41
CA ASN A 172 -10.81 12.85 -18.12
C ASN A 172 -10.28 13.29 -16.75
N VAL A 173 -9.37 14.26 -16.71
CA VAL A 173 -8.69 14.68 -15.48
C VAL A 173 -9.25 15.99 -14.97
N THR A 174 -9.77 15.99 -13.74
CA THR A 174 -10.19 17.18 -13.00
C THR A 174 -9.14 17.51 -11.95
N ARG A 175 -8.67 18.75 -11.91
CA ARG A 175 -7.59 19.20 -11.00
C ARG A 175 -8.10 20.18 -9.96
N GLY A 176 -7.45 20.16 -8.81
CA GLY A 176 -7.64 21.06 -7.69
C GLY A 176 -6.40 21.12 -6.82
N SER A 177 -6.51 21.73 -5.65
CA SER A 177 -5.39 21.80 -4.70
C SER A 177 -5.88 21.83 -3.24
N VAL A 178 -5.00 21.45 -2.35
CA VAL A 178 -5.10 21.68 -0.91
C VAL A 178 -3.80 22.35 -0.49
N ASP A 179 -3.86 23.61 -0.15
CA ASP A 179 -2.67 24.47 0.06
C ASP A 179 -1.72 24.35 -1.16
N GLU A 180 -0.49 23.90 -0.97
CA GLU A 180 0.50 23.71 -2.04
C GLU A 180 0.43 22.30 -2.69
N LEU A 181 -0.42 21.41 -2.16
CA LEU A 181 -0.58 20.06 -2.68
C LEU A 181 -1.44 20.07 -3.95
N ASN A 182 -0.90 19.56 -5.05
CA ASN A 182 -1.64 19.33 -6.29
C ASN A 182 -2.51 18.07 -6.16
N VAL A 183 -3.79 18.20 -6.46
CA VAL A 183 -4.76 17.09 -6.44
C VAL A 183 -5.36 16.88 -7.82
N ALA A 184 -5.34 15.66 -8.31
CA ALA A 184 -6.04 15.29 -9.52
C ALA A 184 -6.98 14.10 -9.28
N VAL A 185 -8.18 14.18 -9.85
CA VAL A 185 -9.10 13.04 -9.93
C VAL A 185 -9.39 12.77 -11.39
N ALA A 186 -9.21 11.53 -11.81
CA ALA A 186 -9.44 11.11 -13.18
C ALA A 186 -10.54 10.05 -13.28
N THR A 187 -11.24 10.06 -14.40
CA THR A 187 -12.13 8.99 -14.85
C THR A 187 -11.67 8.49 -16.21
N GLU A 188 -11.91 7.23 -16.52
CA GLU A 188 -11.79 6.76 -17.90
C GLU A 188 -12.77 7.51 -18.80
N GLN A 189 -12.40 7.77 -20.07
CA GLN A 189 -13.28 8.49 -20.98
C GLN A 189 -14.61 7.78 -21.26
N SER A 190 -14.62 6.46 -21.13
CA SER A 190 -15.83 5.65 -21.26
C SER A 190 -16.81 5.77 -20.10
N MET A 191 -16.38 6.30 -18.97
CA MET A 191 -17.23 6.43 -17.79
C MET A 191 -18.22 7.59 -17.91
N THR A 192 -19.46 7.34 -17.53
CA THR A 192 -20.45 8.36 -17.29
C THR A 192 -20.37 8.81 -15.83
N GLY A 193 -20.27 10.11 -15.59
CA GLY A 193 -20.20 10.67 -14.24
C GLY A 193 -19.12 11.74 -14.11
N SER A 194 -19.20 12.48 -13.03
CA SER A 194 -18.29 13.58 -12.74
C SER A 194 -17.23 13.18 -11.72
N ALA A 195 -15.99 13.59 -11.95
CA ALA A 195 -14.91 13.50 -10.96
C ALA A 195 -15.06 14.56 -9.83
N ALA A 196 -15.88 15.58 -9.99
CA ALA A 196 -15.96 16.70 -9.05
C ALA A 196 -16.40 16.31 -7.62
N PRO A 197 -17.37 15.40 -7.38
CA PRO A 197 -17.70 14.96 -6.02
C PRO A 197 -16.50 14.25 -5.34
N TYR A 198 -15.75 13.47 -6.08
CA TYR A 198 -14.55 12.79 -5.58
C TYR A 198 -13.43 13.78 -5.27
N LEU A 199 -13.21 14.77 -6.14
CA LEU A 199 -12.22 15.83 -5.87
C LEU A 199 -12.57 16.60 -4.59
N SER A 200 -13.85 16.94 -4.40
CA SER A 200 -14.33 17.60 -3.17
C SER A 200 -14.09 16.74 -1.93
N LYS A 201 -14.38 15.43 -2.01
CA LYS A 201 -14.19 14.51 -0.88
C LYS A 201 -12.71 14.27 -0.58
N VAL A 202 -11.87 14.08 -1.60
CA VAL A 202 -10.40 13.95 -1.46
C VAL A 202 -9.83 15.19 -0.77
N THR A 203 -10.14 16.38 -1.27
CA THR A 203 -9.59 17.62 -0.71
C THR A 203 -10.06 17.89 0.73
N ALA A 204 -11.30 17.54 1.06
CA ALA A 204 -11.81 17.60 2.42
C ALA A 204 -11.10 16.60 3.35
N SER A 205 -10.93 15.35 2.89
CA SER A 205 -10.24 14.28 3.64
C SER A 205 -8.78 14.63 3.88
N LEU A 206 -8.05 15.10 2.86
CA LEU A 206 -6.65 15.54 2.99
C LEU A 206 -6.49 16.62 4.05
N ARG A 207 -7.37 17.64 4.05
CA ARG A 207 -7.34 18.72 5.07
C ARG A 207 -7.59 18.21 6.49
N ASP A 208 -8.59 17.33 6.68
CA ASP A 208 -8.93 16.81 8.00
C ASP A 208 -7.82 15.87 8.52
N LEU A 209 -7.31 14.96 7.68
CA LEU A 209 -6.28 14.02 8.06
C LEU A 209 -4.92 14.69 8.29
N THR A 210 -4.56 15.71 7.48
CA THR A 210 -3.39 16.55 7.74
C THR A 210 -3.46 17.21 9.13
N LYS A 211 -4.64 17.73 9.50
CA LYS A 211 -4.84 18.32 10.83
C LYS A 211 -4.74 17.30 11.95
N ARG A 212 -5.16 16.05 11.72
CA ARG A 212 -5.15 14.97 12.73
C ARG A 212 -3.77 14.35 12.90
N TYR A 213 -3.11 14.00 11.79
CA TYR A 213 -1.96 13.10 11.80
C TYR A 213 -0.66 13.74 11.30
N GLY A 214 -0.68 15.02 10.94
CA GLY A 214 0.48 15.75 10.47
C GLY A 214 0.49 15.98 8.96
N ALA A 215 1.48 16.70 8.47
CA ALA A 215 1.56 17.10 7.08
C ALA A 215 1.60 15.91 6.12
N TYR A 216 0.87 16.00 5.01
CA TYR A 216 1.01 15.08 3.90
C TYR A 216 2.42 15.22 3.29
N PRO A 217 3.17 14.13 3.09
CA PRO A 217 4.62 14.23 2.85
C PRO A 217 5.02 14.57 1.41
N TRP A 218 4.11 14.42 0.44
CA TRP A 218 4.41 14.65 -0.97
C TRP A 218 3.66 15.88 -1.52
N THR A 219 3.97 16.28 -2.74
CA THR A 219 3.40 17.49 -3.37
C THR A 219 2.31 17.19 -4.40
N ALA A 220 2.00 15.92 -4.63
CA ALA A 220 0.94 15.47 -5.52
C ALA A 220 0.12 14.34 -4.91
N TYR A 221 -1.20 14.37 -5.14
CA TYR A 221 -2.13 13.28 -4.84
C TYR A 221 -3.05 13.06 -6.01
N ASN A 222 -3.13 11.83 -6.49
CA ASN A 222 -3.95 11.42 -7.61
C ASN A 222 -4.97 10.36 -7.17
N LEU A 223 -6.20 10.45 -7.67
CA LEU A 223 -7.20 9.40 -7.57
C LEU A 223 -7.72 9.07 -8.96
N VAL A 224 -7.72 7.81 -9.34
CA VAL A 224 -8.28 7.35 -10.61
C VAL A 224 -9.47 6.45 -10.35
N LEU A 225 -10.63 6.83 -10.88
CA LEU A 225 -11.82 5.99 -10.85
C LEU A 225 -11.69 4.89 -11.90
N THR A 226 -11.73 3.66 -11.41
CA THR A 226 -11.51 2.45 -12.20
C THR A 226 -12.77 1.60 -12.24
N PRO A 227 -13.44 1.47 -13.38
CA PRO A 227 -14.61 0.61 -13.51
C PRO A 227 -14.29 -0.84 -13.13
N GLY A 228 -15.27 -1.51 -12.49
CA GLY A 228 -15.13 -2.89 -12.04
C GLY A 228 -14.53 -3.06 -10.65
N MET A 229 -13.74 -2.11 -10.17
CA MET A 229 -13.18 -2.16 -8.82
C MET A 229 -14.24 -1.95 -7.73
N HIS A 230 -14.21 -2.76 -6.68
CA HIS A 230 -15.14 -2.73 -5.54
C HIS A 230 -14.46 -2.23 -4.27
N GLY A 231 -13.92 -1.06 -4.24
CA GLY A 231 -13.17 -0.49 -3.13
C GLY A 231 -12.14 0.46 -3.66
N GLY A 232 -11.00 0.52 -3.02
CA GLY A 232 -9.86 1.26 -3.50
C GLY A 232 -8.57 0.51 -3.24
N ILE A 233 -7.48 1.05 -3.74
CA ILE A 233 -6.12 0.57 -3.52
C ILE A 233 -5.20 1.79 -3.42
N GLU A 234 -4.40 1.81 -2.38
CA GLU A 234 -3.76 2.95 -1.75
C GLU A 234 -2.27 3.11 -2.08
N TYR A 235 -1.88 3.34 -3.30
CA TYR A 235 -0.46 3.62 -3.57
C TYR A 235 -0.03 5.01 -3.07
N PRO A 236 1.27 5.20 -2.75
CA PRO A 236 1.78 6.51 -2.35
C PRO A 236 1.49 7.57 -3.43
N GLY A 237 0.68 8.56 -3.08
CA GLY A 237 0.29 9.63 -3.99
C GLY A 237 -0.60 9.23 -5.18
N LEU A 238 -1.02 7.97 -5.27
CA LEU A 238 -1.95 7.48 -6.30
C LEU A 238 -2.91 6.45 -5.72
N VAL A 239 -4.20 6.72 -5.77
CA VAL A 239 -5.26 5.78 -5.42
C VAL A 239 -6.01 5.34 -6.67
N MET A 240 -6.26 4.03 -6.79
CA MET A 240 -7.21 3.47 -7.73
C MET A 240 -8.49 3.13 -6.97
N GLN A 241 -9.66 3.62 -7.41
CA GLN A 241 -10.91 3.47 -6.66
C GLN A 241 -12.07 3.13 -7.58
N GLY A 242 -12.94 2.23 -7.14
CA GLY A 242 -14.19 1.92 -7.83
C GLY A 242 -15.17 3.10 -7.81
N PRO A 243 -16.00 3.26 -8.85
CA PRO A 243 -17.05 4.28 -8.84
C PRO A 243 -18.12 3.98 -7.78
N ASN A 244 -18.90 5.02 -7.40
CA ASN A 244 -20.01 4.91 -6.45
C ASN A 244 -19.60 4.52 -5.00
N THR A 245 -18.34 4.67 -4.63
CA THR A 245 -17.80 4.35 -3.30
C THR A 245 -17.33 5.59 -2.54
N ASN A 246 -17.59 6.80 -3.07
CA ASN A 246 -17.01 8.07 -2.63
C ASN A 246 -17.11 8.34 -1.12
N GLU A 247 -18.27 8.09 -0.52
CA GLU A 247 -18.52 8.53 0.87
C GLU A 247 -17.66 7.79 1.91
N ARG A 248 -17.40 6.52 1.68
CA ARG A 248 -16.62 5.67 2.58
C ARG A 248 -15.19 5.45 2.11
N THR A 249 -15.04 4.93 0.91
CA THR A 249 -13.77 4.50 0.35
C THR A 249 -12.81 5.68 0.19
N THR A 250 -13.26 6.82 -0.33
CA THR A 250 -12.35 7.96 -0.54
C THR A 250 -11.62 8.41 0.74
N PRO A 251 -12.28 8.65 1.90
CA PRO A 251 -11.55 8.98 3.14
C PRO A 251 -10.65 7.85 3.65
N HIS A 252 -11.03 6.60 3.44
CA HIS A 252 -10.24 5.43 3.78
C HIS A 252 -8.94 5.40 2.98
N GLU A 253 -9.01 5.48 1.66
CA GLU A 253 -7.84 5.47 0.77
C GLU A 253 -6.92 6.70 0.99
N VAL A 254 -7.52 7.85 1.32
CA VAL A 254 -6.71 9.02 1.71
C VAL A 254 -5.99 8.78 3.03
N ALA A 255 -6.59 8.05 3.99
CA ALA A 255 -5.96 7.77 5.27
C ALA A 255 -4.73 6.85 5.15
N HIS A 256 -4.71 5.97 4.18
CA HIS A 256 -3.54 5.14 3.88
C HIS A 256 -2.30 5.94 3.48
N GLN A 257 -2.45 7.22 3.14
CA GLN A 257 -1.27 8.06 2.91
C GLN A 257 -0.46 8.31 4.19
N TRP A 258 -1.06 8.16 5.37
CA TRP A 258 -0.39 8.17 6.67
C TRP A 258 -0.13 6.75 7.20
N PHE A 259 -1.09 5.82 7.04
CA PHE A 259 -1.04 4.45 7.52
C PHE A 259 -0.86 3.50 6.32
N TYR A 260 0.32 3.20 5.94
CA TYR A 260 0.94 2.48 4.85
C TYR A 260 1.97 3.33 4.10
N ALA A 261 1.56 4.42 3.43
CA ALA A 261 2.47 5.14 2.55
C ALA A 261 3.54 5.93 3.32
N LEU A 262 3.20 6.61 4.43
CA LEU A 262 4.15 7.32 5.29
C LEU A 262 4.72 6.43 6.39
N VAL A 263 3.87 5.67 7.07
CA VAL A 263 4.29 4.68 8.07
C VAL A 263 4.02 3.31 7.50
N GLY A 264 5.07 2.67 6.98
CA GLY A 264 4.98 1.33 6.42
C GLY A 264 4.78 0.25 7.49
N ASN A 265 4.29 -0.89 7.08
CA ASN A 265 4.18 -2.10 7.89
C ASN A 265 4.38 -3.34 7.02
N ASN A 266 4.60 -4.48 7.62
CA ASN A 266 4.53 -5.75 6.90
C ASN A 266 3.05 -6.14 6.74
N GLN A 267 2.42 -5.71 5.64
CA GLN A 267 1.00 -5.98 5.36
C GLN A 267 0.68 -7.48 5.32
N GLY A 268 1.60 -8.29 4.85
CA GLY A 268 1.43 -9.75 4.84
C GLY A 268 1.35 -10.37 6.23
N ARG A 269 1.99 -9.73 7.22
CA ARG A 269 2.07 -10.23 8.59
C ARG A 269 1.09 -9.54 9.52
N ASP A 270 0.96 -8.23 9.42
CA ASP A 270 0.19 -7.40 10.33
C ASP A 270 -0.76 -6.45 9.58
N PRO A 271 -1.74 -6.99 8.80
CA PRO A 271 -2.61 -6.19 7.91
C PRO A 271 -3.49 -5.19 8.65
N TRP A 272 -3.68 -5.34 9.94
CA TRP A 272 -4.51 -4.42 10.73
C TRP A 272 -3.81 -3.09 11.05
N LEU A 273 -2.46 -3.02 10.89
CA LEU A 273 -1.69 -1.80 11.15
C LEU A 273 -1.94 -0.70 10.12
N ASP A 274 -2.38 -1.06 8.92
CA ASP A 274 -2.86 -0.09 7.93
C ASP A 274 -4.37 -0.08 7.88
N GLU A 275 -5.02 -1.20 7.66
CA GLU A 275 -6.46 -1.28 7.44
C GLU A 275 -7.31 -0.89 8.66
N GLY A 276 -6.88 -1.32 9.84
CA GLY A 276 -7.54 -0.95 11.09
C GLY A 276 -7.40 0.54 11.40
N LEU A 277 -6.21 1.11 11.15
CA LEU A 277 -5.93 2.53 11.38
C LEU A 277 -6.60 3.42 10.31
N ALA A 278 -6.57 3.02 9.03
CA ALA A 278 -7.29 3.72 7.97
C ALA A 278 -8.82 3.70 8.23
N THR A 279 -9.37 2.58 8.71
CA THR A 279 -10.79 2.51 9.10
C THR A 279 -11.13 3.42 10.28
N TRP A 280 -10.24 3.53 11.27
CA TRP A 280 -10.38 4.51 12.34
C TRP A 280 -10.45 5.92 11.78
N ALA A 281 -9.49 6.30 10.95
CA ALA A 281 -9.41 7.62 10.34
C ALA A 281 -10.62 7.92 9.44
N GLU A 282 -11.06 6.97 8.61
CA GLU A 282 -12.31 7.02 7.84
C GLU A 282 -13.50 7.37 8.73
N ALA A 283 -13.62 6.64 9.83
CA ALA A 283 -14.75 6.81 10.75
C ALA A 283 -14.73 8.18 11.46
N MET A 284 -13.55 8.71 11.76
CA MET A 284 -13.40 10.05 12.35
C MET A 284 -13.76 11.15 11.35
N VAL A 285 -13.29 11.05 10.09
CA VAL A 285 -13.60 11.99 9.01
C VAL A 285 -15.09 12.01 8.70
N ASN A 286 -15.73 10.85 8.67
CA ASN A 286 -17.14 10.69 8.30
C ASN A 286 -18.11 10.81 9.48
N GLY A 287 -17.64 10.88 10.72
CA GLY A 287 -18.51 10.86 11.92
C GLY A 287 -19.26 9.53 12.11
N THR A 288 -18.75 8.43 11.59
CA THR A 288 -19.41 7.11 11.58
C THR A 288 -18.92 6.14 12.65
N TYR A 289 -18.10 6.60 13.58
CA TYR A 289 -17.46 5.80 14.63
C TYR A 289 -18.46 4.91 15.41
N ALA A 290 -19.60 5.46 15.84
CA ALA A 290 -20.60 4.70 16.58
C ALA A 290 -21.17 3.52 15.76
N SER A 291 -21.35 3.72 14.46
CA SER A 291 -21.80 2.67 13.54
C SER A 291 -20.79 1.52 13.43
N PHE A 292 -19.51 1.84 13.33
CA PHE A 292 -18.46 0.80 13.27
C PHE A 292 -18.34 0.03 14.58
N ARG A 293 -18.42 0.73 15.73
CA ARG A 293 -18.35 0.09 17.06
C ARG A 293 -19.43 -0.94 17.31
N SER A 294 -20.62 -0.78 16.73
CA SER A 294 -21.75 -1.69 16.91
C SER A 294 -21.80 -2.88 15.96
N ARG A 295 -20.89 -2.94 14.98
CA ARG A 295 -20.87 -4.04 14.00
C ARG A 295 -20.38 -5.34 14.62
N ALA A 296 -21.12 -6.42 14.36
CA ALA A 296 -20.73 -7.75 14.82
C ALA A 296 -19.50 -8.26 14.06
N ILE A 297 -18.54 -8.83 14.81
CA ILE A 297 -17.39 -9.52 14.24
C ILE A 297 -17.72 -11.01 14.07
N PRO A 298 -17.43 -11.61 12.91
CA PRO A 298 -17.63 -13.04 12.67
C PRO A 298 -16.90 -13.90 13.72
N ALA A 299 -17.48 -15.06 14.04
CA ALA A 299 -16.95 -15.91 15.11
C ALA A 299 -15.53 -16.43 14.83
N ASP A 300 -15.24 -16.74 13.57
CA ASP A 300 -13.94 -17.22 13.08
C ASP A 300 -12.85 -16.14 13.02
N GLY A 301 -13.25 -14.87 13.04
CA GLY A 301 -12.31 -13.72 13.06
C GLY A 301 -12.25 -12.97 14.37
N ARG A 302 -13.11 -13.30 15.34
CA ARG A 302 -13.15 -12.61 16.63
C ARG A 302 -11.89 -12.87 17.45
N ASN A 303 -11.27 -11.77 17.94
CA ASN A 303 -10.01 -11.80 18.71
C ASN A 303 -8.83 -12.41 17.93
N ARG A 304 -8.82 -12.22 16.61
CA ARG A 304 -7.76 -12.67 15.70
C ARG A 304 -7.17 -11.53 14.87
N LEU A 305 -7.16 -10.33 15.43
CA LEU A 305 -6.75 -9.12 14.72
C LEU A 305 -5.32 -9.22 14.16
N GLY A 306 -4.39 -9.84 14.87
CA GLY A 306 -2.99 -10.03 14.48
C GLY A 306 -2.72 -11.25 13.58
N GLU A 307 -3.74 -11.94 13.06
CA GLU A 307 -3.51 -13.03 12.11
C GLU A 307 -2.98 -12.50 10.77
N PRO A 308 -2.06 -13.24 10.12
CA PRO A 308 -1.46 -12.82 8.85
C PRO A 308 -2.42 -12.97 7.67
N MET A 309 -2.07 -12.35 6.55
CA MET A 309 -2.84 -12.46 5.31
C MET A 309 -3.02 -13.91 4.84
N SER A 310 -2.06 -14.80 5.09
CA SER A 310 -2.21 -16.24 4.79
C SER A 310 -3.31 -16.93 5.61
N PHE A 311 -3.69 -16.41 6.77
CA PHE A 311 -4.88 -16.84 7.52
C PHE A 311 -6.15 -16.27 6.85
N TRP A 312 -6.15 -14.97 6.56
CA TRP A 312 -7.31 -14.27 6.00
C TRP A 312 -7.66 -14.74 4.59
N ASP A 313 -6.68 -15.14 3.78
CA ASP A 313 -6.89 -15.76 2.47
C ASP A 313 -7.77 -17.02 2.53
N ARG A 314 -7.77 -17.72 3.67
CA ARG A 314 -8.66 -18.86 3.93
C ARG A 314 -9.95 -18.47 4.66
N HIS A 315 -10.11 -17.21 5.04
CA HIS A 315 -11.25 -16.65 5.78
C HIS A 315 -11.74 -15.35 5.15
N GLU A 316 -11.69 -15.26 3.83
CA GLU A 316 -11.96 -14.05 3.04
C GLU A 316 -13.29 -13.36 3.43
N GLY A 317 -14.37 -14.13 3.60
CA GLY A 317 -15.68 -13.61 3.99
C GLY A 317 -15.71 -12.93 5.37
N SER A 318 -14.69 -13.16 6.21
CA SER A 318 -14.54 -12.57 7.55
C SER A 318 -13.53 -11.43 7.59
N TYR A 319 -12.63 -11.32 6.60
CA TYR A 319 -11.48 -10.43 6.59
C TYR A 319 -11.85 -8.97 6.89
N TYR A 320 -12.72 -8.38 6.10
CA TYR A 320 -13.11 -6.99 6.27
C TYR A 320 -13.60 -6.67 7.69
N ARG A 321 -14.51 -7.48 8.24
CA ARG A 321 -15.02 -7.22 9.60
C ARG A 321 -14.02 -7.52 10.70
N SER A 322 -13.10 -8.44 10.47
CA SER A 322 -12.16 -8.90 11.48
C SER A 322 -10.84 -8.13 11.51
N VAL A 323 -10.49 -7.43 10.43
CA VAL A 323 -9.29 -6.60 10.36
C VAL A 323 -9.65 -5.12 10.42
N TYR A 324 -10.46 -4.64 9.51
CA TYR A 324 -10.88 -3.23 9.43
C TYR A 324 -11.74 -2.80 10.61
N VAL A 325 -12.90 -3.46 10.74
CA VAL A 325 -13.89 -3.07 11.79
C VAL A 325 -13.38 -3.42 13.18
N GLN A 326 -12.82 -4.60 13.36
CA GLN A 326 -12.28 -5.02 14.66
C GLN A 326 -11.05 -4.19 15.07
N GLY A 327 -10.21 -3.73 14.11
CA GLY A 327 -9.12 -2.80 14.37
C GLY A 327 -9.62 -1.49 14.98
N LEU A 328 -10.62 -0.87 14.35
CA LEU A 328 -11.29 0.31 14.92
C LEU A 328 -11.89 0.01 16.31
N GLN A 329 -12.54 -1.16 16.49
CA GLN A 329 -13.12 -1.54 17.77
C GLN A 329 -12.08 -1.72 18.88
N ALA A 330 -10.90 -2.25 18.54
CA ALA A 330 -9.78 -2.38 19.47
C ALA A 330 -9.28 -1.02 19.95
N LEU A 331 -9.10 -0.06 19.03
CA LEU A 331 -8.76 1.33 19.38
C LEU A 331 -9.85 1.97 20.25
N GLY A 332 -11.11 1.77 19.92
CA GLY A 332 -12.25 2.28 20.70
C GLY A 332 -12.41 1.63 22.07
N ALA A 333 -11.87 0.41 22.26
CA ALA A 333 -11.89 -0.30 23.54
C ALA A 333 -10.81 0.17 24.52
N LEU A 334 -9.88 1.04 24.08
CA LEU A 334 -8.88 1.67 24.95
C LEU A 334 -9.53 2.50 26.08
N GLY A 335 -10.80 2.87 25.93
CA GLY A 335 -11.52 3.66 26.95
C GLY A 335 -11.10 5.14 27.01
N ALA A 336 -10.15 5.54 26.19
CA ALA A 336 -9.72 6.93 26.05
C ALA A 336 -10.68 7.72 25.14
N PRO A 337 -10.80 9.05 25.30
CA PRO A 337 -11.49 9.89 24.33
C PRO A 337 -10.90 9.74 22.93
N THR A 338 -11.73 9.77 21.87
CA THR A 338 -11.24 9.62 20.48
C THR A 338 -10.16 10.64 20.12
N ALA A 339 -10.26 11.87 20.63
CA ALA A 339 -9.20 12.88 20.45
C ALA A 339 -7.85 12.50 21.09
N ALA A 340 -7.85 11.76 22.21
CA ALA A 340 -6.62 11.27 22.81
C ALA A 340 -6.01 10.13 21.99
N VAL A 341 -6.84 9.26 21.42
CA VAL A 341 -6.39 8.22 20.47
C VAL A 341 -5.82 8.86 19.22
N ASP A 342 -6.47 9.87 18.63
CA ASP A 342 -5.95 10.61 17.47
C ASP A 342 -4.58 11.27 17.79
N CYS A 343 -4.42 11.86 18.99
CA CYS A 343 -3.13 12.41 19.42
C CYS A 343 -2.04 11.33 19.55
N ALA A 344 -2.38 10.13 20.02
CA ALA A 344 -1.46 9.00 20.09
C ALA A 344 -1.07 8.51 18.69
N LEU A 345 -2.04 8.41 17.78
CA LEU A 345 -1.79 8.08 16.37
C LEU A 345 -0.95 9.13 15.64
N ALA A 346 -1.15 10.43 15.93
CA ALA A 346 -0.29 11.48 15.40
C ALA A 346 1.17 11.33 15.87
N ARG A 347 1.39 10.95 17.13
CA ARG A 347 2.74 10.64 17.65
C ARG A 347 3.33 9.39 17.01
N TYR A 348 2.51 8.35 16.82
CA TYR A 348 2.89 7.15 16.10
C TYR A 348 3.36 7.48 14.69
N VAL A 349 2.60 8.28 13.95
CA VAL A 349 2.97 8.73 12.60
C VAL A 349 4.28 9.53 12.63
N ALA A 350 4.41 10.51 13.51
CA ALA A 350 5.61 11.35 13.59
C ALA A 350 6.88 10.55 13.95
N ALA A 351 6.75 9.55 14.84
CA ALA A 351 7.88 8.73 15.28
C ALA A 351 8.32 7.67 14.26
N ASN A 352 7.39 7.22 13.41
CA ASN A 352 7.61 6.13 12.47
C ASN A 352 7.56 6.56 11.00
N ALA A 353 7.52 7.86 10.71
CA ALA A 353 7.52 8.36 9.33
C ALA A 353 8.68 7.77 8.53
N PHE A 354 8.37 7.26 7.34
CA PHE A 354 9.31 6.61 6.41
C PHE A 354 10.02 5.38 6.99
N ARG A 355 9.35 4.68 7.91
CA ARG A 355 9.86 3.46 8.53
C ARG A 355 8.83 2.35 8.45
N VAL A 356 9.29 1.11 8.67
CA VAL A 356 8.42 -0.05 8.87
C VAL A 356 8.08 -0.15 10.35
N ALA A 357 6.81 0.04 10.67
CA ALA A 357 6.29 -0.07 12.03
C ALA A 357 5.81 -1.50 12.34
N THR A 358 5.69 -1.80 13.62
CA THR A 358 5.23 -3.09 14.14
C THR A 358 4.07 -2.90 15.11
N PRO A 359 3.32 -3.96 15.48
CA PRO A 359 2.33 -3.88 16.54
C PRO A 359 2.88 -3.31 17.87
N ALA A 360 4.16 -3.57 18.19
CA ALA A 360 4.79 -3.03 19.38
C ALA A 360 4.92 -1.51 19.32
N THR A 361 5.42 -0.96 18.19
CA THR A 361 5.58 0.50 18.04
C THR A 361 4.25 1.25 18.08
N LEU A 362 3.17 0.64 17.58
CA LEU A 362 1.83 1.20 17.74
C LEU A 362 1.35 1.13 19.20
N THR A 363 1.57 0.00 19.86
CA THR A 363 1.19 -0.18 21.27
C THR A 363 1.85 0.87 22.17
N ASP A 364 3.17 1.07 22.03
CA ASP A 364 3.94 2.08 22.75
C ASP A 364 3.35 3.49 22.57
N ALA A 365 2.94 3.84 21.36
CA ALA A 365 2.30 5.12 21.10
C ALA A 365 0.92 5.23 21.79
N LEU A 366 0.11 4.16 21.73
CA LEU A 366 -1.23 4.11 22.31
C LEU A 366 -1.22 4.12 23.85
N GLU A 367 -0.17 3.61 24.51
CA GLU A 367 0.01 3.70 25.96
C GLU A 367 0.05 5.14 26.47
N THR A 368 0.39 6.10 25.61
CA THR A 368 0.30 7.54 25.95
C THR A 368 -1.13 8.03 26.14
N ALA A 369 -2.12 7.36 25.53
CA ALA A 369 -3.54 7.67 25.67
C ALA A 369 -4.25 6.73 26.66
N ALA A 370 -3.81 5.47 26.76
CA ALA A 370 -4.37 4.43 27.60
C ALA A 370 -3.25 3.52 28.13
N PRO A 371 -2.85 3.63 29.41
CA PRO A 371 -1.74 2.85 29.97
C PRO A 371 -1.89 1.32 29.87
N ASP A 372 -3.11 0.77 29.73
CA ASP A 372 -3.38 -0.65 29.49
C ASP A 372 -3.57 -0.98 27.98
N ALA A 373 -3.01 -0.19 27.08
CA ALA A 373 -3.20 -0.41 25.64
C ALA A 373 -2.74 -1.82 25.22
N ALA A 374 -1.61 -2.30 25.72
CA ALA A 374 -1.12 -3.66 25.48
C ALA A 374 -2.14 -4.73 25.88
N GLY A 375 -2.72 -4.63 27.10
CA GLY A 375 -3.73 -5.56 27.59
C GLY A 375 -5.03 -5.49 26.77
N VAL A 376 -5.45 -4.29 26.36
CA VAL A 376 -6.62 -4.11 25.48
C VAL A 376 -6.40 -4.77 24.14
N LEU A 377 -5.31 -4.45 23.44
CA LEU A 377 -4.97 -5.00 22.13
C LEU A 377 -4.79 -6.53 22.19
N GLY A 378 -4.20 -7.05 23.26
CA GLY A 378 -4.08 -8.48 23.50
C GLY A 378 -5.42 -9.21 23.53
N ARG A 379 -6.48 -8.60 24.10
CA ARG A 379 -7.85 -9.18 24.11
C ARG A 379 -8.47 -9.26 22.72
N TYR A 380 -8.00 -8.46 21.77
CA TYR A 380 -8.39 -8.52 20.35
C TYR A 380 -7.48 -9.43 19.50
N GLY A 381 -6.46 -10.04 20.13
CA GLY A 381 -5.49 -10.87 19.43
C GLY A 381 -4.56 -10.06 18.51
N ALA A 382 -4.38 -8.77 18.77
CA ALA A 382 -3.53 -7.87 17.97
C ALA A 382 -2.02 -8.08 18.21
N GLN A 383 -1.64 -8.74 19.30
CA GLN A 383 -0.27 -9.13 19.61
C GLN A 383 -0.11 -10.61 19.31
N ARG A 384 0.89 -10.97 18.52
CA ARG A 384 1.31 -12.38 18.44
C ARG A 384 1.98 -12.73 19.77
N LEU A 385 1.51 -13.78 20.40
CA LEU A 385 2.30 -14.47 21.41
C LEU A 385 3.53 -15.01 20.68
N THR A 386 4.71 -14.40 20.93
CA THR A 386 6.01 -14.84 20.44
C THR A 386 6.32 -16.22 20.98
#